data_92b1f6a48037650efbde6fc7471054c3
#
_entry.id   92b1f6a48037650efbde6fc7471054c3
#
_cell.length_a   1.000
_cell.length_b   1.000
_cell.length_c   1.000
_cell.angle_alpha   90.00
_cell.angle_beta   90.00
_cell.angle_gamma   90.00
#
_symmetry.space_group_name_H-M   'P 1'
#
loop_
_entity.id
_entity.type
_entity.pdbx_description
1 polymer ?
#
loop_
_entity_poly.entity_id
_entity_poly.type
_entity_poly.pdbx_seq_one_letter_code
_entity_poly.pdbx_strand_id
1 'polypeptide(L)'
;MIMLALLTKFLAREAELVVINARGQALETVPRGTGRLLVFPGSFDPLHEGHTKLAAAAIDATKQRDAEEPSLLYEISLKNADKGVIDVEQAEERLLQFKKANAAVALTRRALYVEKSQLSGPCDFVMGADTASRVLDAKYYGGVEGLAEALDTLRERGCGFVVAGRLGEQSFVDAHEALASAPDSHRDMFLEIPDFRVDISSTELRARARAKS
;
A
#
# COMPACT_ATOMS: atom_id res chain seq x y z
N MET A 1 -23.81 12.89 3.54
CA MET A 1 -23.50 14.32 3.47
C MET A 1 -22.02 14.60 3.74
N ILE A 2 -21.43 14.19 4.87
CA ILE A 2 -20.01 14.44 5.23
C ILE A 2 -19.03 13.78 4.25
N MET A 3 -19.26 12.54 3.83
CA MET A 3 -18.39 11.82 2.89
C MET A 3 -18.26 12.57 1.55
N LEU A 4 -19.37 13.03 0.97
CA LEU A 4 -19.35 13.78 -0.28
C LEU A 4 -18.59 15.10 -0.14
N ALA A 5 -18.77 15.82 0.97
CA ALA A 5 -18.06 17.06 1.23
C ALA A 5 -16.54 16.87 1.32
N LEU A 6 -16.08 15.82 2.02
CA LEU A 6 -14.64 15.51 2.12
C LEU A 6 -14.04 15.03 0.80
N LEU A 7 -14.77 14.22 0.04
CA LEU A 7 -14.35 13.84 -1.31
C LEU A 7 -14.26 15.08 -2.22
N THR A 8 -15.23 15.98 -2.15
CA THR A 8 -15.20 17.23 -2.93
C THR A 8 -13.98 18.09 -2.57
N LYS A 9 -13.68 18.29 -1.28
CA LYS A 9 -12.45 18.99 -0.83
C LYS A 9 -11.19 18.30 -1.34
N PHE A 10 -11.12 16.98 -1.23
CA PHE A 10 -9.99 16.22 -1.72
C PHE A 10 -9.82 16.39 -3.24
N LEU A 11 -10.90 16.34 -4.01
CA LEU A 11 -10.87 16.55 -5.46
C LEU A 11 -10.49 17.98 -5.83
N ALA A 12 -10.96 18.97 -5.07
CA ALA A 12 -10.58 20.39 -5.21
C ALA A 12 -9.13 20.68 -4.77
N ARG A 13 -8.37 19.68 -4.29
CA ARG A 13 -7.02 19.81 -3.71
C ARG A 13 -6.95 20.63 -2.43
N GLU A 14 -8.07 20.77 -1.73
CA GLU A 14 -8.16 21.41 -0.42
C GLU A 14 -7.85 20.44 0.73
N ALA A 15 -7.80 19.13 0.42
CA ALA A 15 -7.38 18.06 1.32
C ALA A 15 -6.37 17.14 0.62
N GLU A 16 -5.35 16.70 1.33
CA GLU A 16 -4.31 15.79 0.83
C GLU A 16 -4.64 14.32 1.08
N LEU A 17 -5.57 14.06 1.99
CA LEU A 17 -5.98 12.75 2.46
C LEU A 17 -7.47 12.74 2.75
N VAL A 18 -8.13 11.66 2.35
CA VAL A 18 -9.46 11.28 2.85
C VAL A 18 -9.43 9.80 3.21
N VAL A 19 -9.83 9.45 4.43
CA VAL A 19 -9.98 8.06 4.86
C VAL A 19 -11.45 7.72 4.93
N ILE A 20 -11.84 6.60 4.35
CA ILE A 20 -13.16 6.00 4.52
C ILE A 20 -12.98 4.78 5.40
N ASN A 21 -13.53 4.81 6.61
CA ASN A 21 -13.44 3.69 7.53
C ASN A 21 -14.39 2.55 7.12
N ALA A 22 -14.26 1.40 7.77
CA ALA A 22 -15.09 0.21 7.49
C ALA A 22 -16.60 0.48 7.64
N ARG A 23 -17.01 1.48 8.43
CA ARG A 23 -18.42 1.90 8.58
C ARG A 23 -18.89 2.86 7.49
N GLY A 24 -18.03 3.20 6.53
CA GLY A 24 -18.32 4.15 5.44
C GLY A 24 -18.30 5.62 5.88
N GLN A 25 -17.72 5.93 7.03
CA GLN A 25 -17.55 7.32 7.48
C GLN A 25 -16.25 7.87 6.92
N ALA A 26 -16.30 9.11 6.44
CA ALA A 26 -15.12 9.81 5.93
C ALA A 26 -14.44 10.62 7.05
N LEU A 27 -13.12 10.53 7.09
CA LEU A 27 -12.23 11.16 8.08
C LEU A 27 -11.14 11.93 7.34
N GLU A 28 -10.65 13.02 7.93
CA GLU A 28 -9.54 13.83 7.40
C GLU A 28 -8.16 13.36 7.90
N THR A 29 -8.13 12.41 8.82
CA THR A 29 -6.91 11.87 9.42
C THR A 29 -6.93 10.36 9.43
N VAL A 30 -5.74 9.77 9.45
CA VAL A 30 -5.58 8.33 9.58
C VAL A 30 -5.96 7.89 11.01
N PRO A 31 -6.95 7.00 11.17
CA PRO A 31 -7.31 6.49 12.49
C PRO A 31 -6.17 5.65 13.05
N ARG A 32 -5.92 5.79 14.35
CA ARG A 32 -4.89 5.01 15.07
C ARG A 32 -5.55 4.03 16.01
N GLY A 33 -5.09 2.77 15.96
CA GLY A 33 -5.33 1.77 16.98
C GLY A 33 -4.25 1.80 18.06
N THR A 34 -4.25 0.81 18.94
CA THR A 34 -3.21 0.62 19.96
C THR A 34 -1.95 0.00 19.37
N GLY A 35 -2.09 -0.90 18.41
CA GLY A 35 -0.99 -1.57 17.75
C GLY A 35 -0.48 -0.85 16.49
N ARG A 36 0.45 -1.48 15.81
CA ARG A 36 1.11 -0.97 14.60
C ARG A 36 0.09 -0.69 13.50
N LEU A 37 0.23 0.44 12.81
CA LEU A 37 -0.54 0.71 11.59
C LEU A 37 0.14 0.02 10.40
N LEU A 38 -0.62 -0.79 9.68
CA LEU A 38 -0.26 -1.33 8.38
C LEU A 38 -0.95 -0.50 7.30
N VAL A 39 -0.18 0.10 6.42
CA VAL A 39 -0.68 0.80 5.23
C VAL A 39 -0.41 -0.07 4.02
N PHE A 40 -1.45 -0.42 3.28
CA PHE A 40 -1.33 -1.23 2.08
C PHE A 40 -1.62 -0.40 0.83
N PRO A 41 -0.60 0.19 0.19
CA PRO A 41 -0.75 0.92 -1.06
C PRO A 41 -1.03 0.00 -2.23
N GLY A 42 -1.99 0.37 -3.07
CA GLY A 42 -2.29 -0.41 -4.27
C GLY A 42 -3.26 0.31 -5.22
N SER A 43 -3.33 -0.19 -6.44
CA SER A 43 -4.34 0.29 -7.40
C SER A 43 -5.70 -0.36 -7.18
N PHE A 44 -5.74 -1.60 -6.65
CA PHE A 44 -6.93 -2.38 -6.36
C PHE A 44 -7.98 -2.33 -7.50
N ASP A 45 -7.52 -2.66 -8.69
CA ASP A 45 -8.29 -2.59 -9.92
C ASP A 45 -8.32 -3.97 -10.63
N PRO A 46 -9.20 -4.88 -10.16
CA PRO A 46 -10.01 -4.83 -8.94
C PRO A 46 -9.27 -5.25 -7.67
N LEU A 47 -9.89 -5.00 -6.49
CA LEU A 47 -9.53 -5.68 -5.24
C LEU A 47 -9.84 -7.18 -5.39
N HIS A 48 -8.91 -8.06 -5.03
CA HIS A 48 -9.05 -9.51 -5.19
C HIS A 48 -8.45 -10.29 -4.03
N GLU A 49 -8.68 -11.59 -4.02
CA GLU A 49 -8.25 -12.51 -2.98
C GLU A 49 -6.75 -12.44 -2.66
N GLY A 50 -5.90 -12.20 -3.67
CA GLY A 50 -4.46 -12.01 -3.45
C GLY A 50 -4.14 -10.82 -2.54
N HIS A 51 -4.89 -9.72 -2.66
CA HIS A 51 -4.71 -8.57 -1.78
C HIS A 51 -5.19 -8.88 -0.35
N THR A 52 -6.34 -9.52 -0.20
CA THR A 52 -6.89 -9.82 1.14
C THR A 52 -6.07 -10.87 1.87
N LYS A 53 -5.53 -11.86 1.18
CA LYS A 53 -4.61 -12.86 1.75
C LYS A 53 -3.29 -12.22 2.17
N LEU A 54 -2.72 -11.33 1.34
CA LEU A 54 -1.51 -10.60 1.71
C LEU A 54 -1.74 -9.71 2.93
N ALA A 55 -2.87 -9.01 2.99
CA ALA A 55 -3.24 -8.20 4.14
C ALA A 55 -3.35 -9.03 5.43
N ALA A 56 -4.00 -10.20 5.37
CA ALA A 56 -4.11 -11.12 6.50
C ALA A 56 -2.73 -11.63 6.95
N ALA A 57 -1.89 -12.07 6.02
CA ALA A 57 -0.54 -12.53 6.33
C ALA A 57 0.34 -11.42 6.95
N ALA A 58 0.18 -10.17 6.48
CA ALA A 58 0.88 -9.02 7.05
C ALA A 58 0.42 -8.72 8.49
N ILE A 59 -0.89 -8.82 8.76
CA ILE A 59 -1.43 -8.71 10.13
C ILE A 59 -0.83 -9.77 11.03
N ASP A 60 -0.85 -11.03 10.62
CA ASP A 60 -0.34 -12.15 11.41
C ASP A 60 1.17 -12.01 11.70
N ALA A 61 1.97 -11.67 10.68
CA ALA A 61 3.41 -11.48 10.82
C ALA A 61 3.74 -10.30 11.77
N THR A 62 3.03 -9.17 11.63
CA THR A 62 3.22 -8.00 12.50
C THR A 62 2.79 -8.30 13.93
N LYS A 63 1.68 -9.00 14.13
CA LYS A 63 1.22 -9.43 15.44
C LYS A 63 2.21 -10.38 16.14
N GLN A 64 2.84 -11.28 15.38
CA GLN A 64 3.90 -12.15 15.91
C GLN A 64 5.14 -11.36 16.32
N ARG A 65 5.52 -10.32 15.55
CA ARG A 65 6.66 -9.45 15.87
C ARG A 65 6.42 -8.58 17.10
N ASP A 66 5.25 -7.92 17.17
CA ASP A 66 4.97 -6.83 18.11
C ASP A 66 4.12 -7.27 19.33
N ALA A 67 3.53 -8.47 19.29
CA ALA A 67 2.59 -9.01 20.28
C ALA A 67 1.31 -8.14 20.50
N GLU A 68 1.03 -7.22 19.57
CA GLU A 68 -0.15 -6.34 19.57
C GLU A 68 -0.95 -6.53 18.28
N GLU A 69 -2.26 -6.26 18.33
CA GLU A 69 -3.14 -6.33 17.16
C GLU A 69 -2.93 -5.12 16.27
N PRO A 70 -2.37 -5.28 15.05
CA PRO A 70 -2.17 -4.17 14.13
C PRO A 70 -3.48 -3.70 13.52
N SER A 71 -3.53 -2.44 13.10
CA SER A 71 -4.63 -1.91 12.31
C SER A 71 -4.25 -1.84 10.84
N LEU A 72 -5.18 -2.16 9.93
CA LEU A 72 -4.96 -2.16 8.49
C LEU A 72 -5.70 -1.01 7.82
N LEU A 73 -5.00 -0.28 6.95
CA LEU A 73 -5.52 0.76 6.08
C LEU A 73 -5.05 0.51 4.65
N TYR A 74 -5.96 0.19 3.75
CA TYR A 74 -5.66 0.21 2.32
C TYR A 74 -5.45 1.65 1.85
N GLU A 75 -4.60 1.86 0.84
CA GLU A 75 -4.34 3.20 0.31
C GLU A 75 -4.36 3.20 -1.21
N ILE A 76 -5.16 4.10 -1.79
CA ILE A 76 -5.21 4.37 -3.22
C ILE A 76 -4.63 5.75 -3.47
N SER A 77 -3.53 5.83 -4.22
CA SER A 77 -3.03 7.12 -4.70
C SER A 77 -3.70 7.48 -6.01
N LEU A 78 -4.28 8.69 -6.09
CA LEU A 78 -4.75 9.24 -7.37
C LEU A 78 -3.60 9.62 -8.31
N LYS A 79 -2.38 9.80 -7.77
CA LYS A 79 -1.16 10.03 -8.54
C LYS A 79 -0.26 8.81 -8.38
N ASN A 80 -0.13 8.00 -9.41
CA ASN A 80 0.79 6.87 -9.42
C ASN A 80 2.05 7.24 -10.17
N ALA A 81 3.24 6.87 -9.63
CA ALA A 81 4.52 7.16 -10.24
C ALA A 81 4.64 6.59 -11.68
N ASP A 82 4.05 5.40 -11.90
CA ASP A 82 4.18 4.66 -13.16
C ASP A 82 2.92 4.73 -14.05
N LYS A 83 1.73 5.04 -13.51
CA LYS A 83 0.43 4.88 -14.19
C LYS A 83 -0.36 6.19 -14.39
N GLY A 84 0.18 7.34 -13.96
CA GLY A 84 -0.49 8.63 -14.10
C GLY A 84 -1.59 8.89 -13.06
N VAL A 85 -2.56 9.74 -13.41
CA VAL A 85 -3.65 10.19 -12.51
C VAL A 85 -4.91 9.39 -12.76
N ILE A 86 -5.53 8.92 -11.69
CA ILE A 86 -6.84 8.24 -11.71
C ILE A 86 -7.92 9.32 -11.66
N ASP A 87 -8.96 9.20 -12.47
CA ASP A 87 -10.12 10.07 -12.43
C ASP A 87 -11.07 9.75 -11.26
N VAL A 88 -12.07 10.60 -11.08
CA VAL A 88 -13.03 10.53 -9.96
C VAL A 88 -13.89 9.27 -10.01
N GLU A 89 -14.41 8.94 -11.19
CA GLU A 89 -15.28 7.78 -11.38
C GLU A 89 -14.54 6.49 -11.05
N GLN A 90 -13.32 6.34 -11.54
CA GLN A 90 -12.45 5.20 -11.23
C GLN A 90 -12.12 5.11 -9.73
N ALA A 91 -11.93 6.27 -9.06
CA ALA A 91 -11.70 6.30 -7.62
C ALA A 91 -12.95 5.83 -6.85
N GLU A 92 -14.14 6.30 -7.23
CA GLU A 92 -15.41 5.90 -6.60
C GLU A 92 -15.68 4.40 -6.78
N GLU A 93 -15.51 3.85 -7.97
CA GLU A 93 -15.65 2.41 -8.22
C GLU A 93 -14.74 1.58 -7.33
N ARG A 94 -13.49 2.03 -7.17
CA ARG A 94 -12.53 1.34 -6.31
C ARG A 94 -12.91 1.44 -4.84
N LEU A 95 -13.40 2.59 -4.38
CA LEU A 95 -13.88 2.76 -2.99
C LEU A 95 -15.06 1.84 -2.65
N LEU A 96 -15.98 1.62 -3.59
CA LEU A 96 -17.12 0.72 -3.38
C LEU A 96 -16.71 -0.71 -3.05
N GLN A 97 -15.56 -1.19 -3.55
CA GLN A 97 -15.04 -2.52 -3.25
C GLN A 97 -14.67 -2.66 -1.77
N PHE A 98 -14.06 -1.62 -1.19
CA PHE A 98 -13.66 -1.61 0.23
C PHE A 98 -14.87 -1.55 1.16
N LYS A 99 -15.91 -0.81 0.79
CA LYS A 99 -17.17 -0.83 1.50
C LYS A 99 -17.80 -2.24 1.55
N LYS A 100 -17.79 -2.96 0.42
CA LYS A 100 -18.26 -4.36 0.35
C LYS A 100 -17.39 -5.30 1.17
N ALA A 101 -16.09 -5.05 1.22
CA ALA A 101 -15.11 -5.83 2.00
C ALA A 101 -15.09 -5.45 3.49
N ASN A 102 -15.89 -4.46 3.94
CA ASN A 102 -15.87 -3.90 5.31
C ASN A 102 -14.46 -3.48 5.74
N ALA A 103 -13.70 -2.87 4.83
CA ALA A 103 -12.32 -2.48 5.02
C ALA A 103 -12.15 -0.95 4.96
N ALA A 104 -11.20 -0.43 5.75
CA ALA A 104 -10.83 0.98 5.71
C ALA A 104 -9.91 1.26 4.51
N VAL A 105 -10.12 2.39 3.84
CA VAL A 105 -9.31 2.81 2.70
C VAL A 105 -9.04 4.30 2.73
N ALA A 106 -7.80 4.68 2.41
CA ALA A 106 -7.38 6.07 2.24
C ALA A 106 -7.27 6.41 0.74
N LEU A 107 -7.69 7.62 0.38
CA LEU A 107 -7.32 8.26 -0.88
C LEU A 107 -6.23 9.28 -0.60
N THR A 108 -5.16 9.24 -1.38
CA THR A 108 -4.05 10.20 -1.31
C THR A 108 -3.68 10.72 -2.70
N ARG A 109 -2.80 11.74 -2.73
CA ARG A 109 -2.16 12.23 -3.96
C ARG A 109 -0.66 11.99 -3.94
N ARG A 110 -0.18 11.16 -3.01
CA ARG A 110 1.25 10.90 -2.81
C ARG A 110 1.67 9.65 -3.57
N ALA A 111 2.69 9.78 -4.42
CA ALA A 111 3.19 8.66 -5.22
C ALA A 111 4.28 7.87 -4.48
N LEU A 112 5.20 8.56 -3.82
CA LEU A 112 6.36 7.97 -3.17
C LEU A 112 6.08 7.60 -1.70
N TYR A 113 6.72 6.57 -1.20
CA TYR A 113 6.57 6.12 0.20
C TYR A 113 7.00 7.18 1.22
N VAL A 114 8.06 7.95 0.92
CA VAL A 114 8.48 9.10 1.73
C VAL A 114 7.37 10.16 1.82
N GLU A 115 6.65 10.41 0.72
CA GLU A 115 5.51 11.34 0.74
C GLU A 115 4.31 10.76 1.50
N LYS A 116 4.03 9.46 1.32
CA LYS A 116 2.93 8.75 2.03
C LYS A 116 3.15 8.75 3.53
N SER A 117 4.41 8.57 3.99
CA SER A 117 4.75 8.58 5.42
C SER A 117 4.44 9.91 6.12
N GLN A 118 4.42 11.04 5.39
CA GLN A 118 3.99 12.34 5.94
C GLN A 118 2.51 12.35 6.35
N LEU A 119 1.67 11.61 5.63
CA LEU A 119 0.23 11.52 5.87
C LEU A 119 -0.12 10.40 6.85
N SER A 120 0.54 9.25 6.70
CA SER A 120 0.28 8.08 7.56
C SER A 120 0.96 8.16 8.92
N GLY A 121 2.07 8.93 9.08
CA GLY A 121 2.92 8.88 10.27
C GLY A 121 3.56 7.50 10.45
N PRO A 122 4.00 7.10 11.67
CA PRO A 122 4.64 5.82 11.91
C PRO A 122 3.76 4.65 11.48
N CYS A 123 4.26 3.81 10.56
CA CYS A 123 3.51 2.67 10.01
C CYS A 123 4.45 1.67 9.33
N ASP A 124 3.94 0.49 9.00
CA ASP A 124 4.61 -0.41 8.06
C ASP A 124 3.81 -0.47 6.76
N PHE A 125 4.52 -0.29 5.64
CA PHE A 125 3.93 -0.40 4.31
C PHE A 125 3.91 -1.85 3.86
N VAL A 126 2.71 -2.37 3.59
CA VAL A 126 2.52 -3.73 3.08
C VAL A 126 2.69 -3.74 1.57
N MET A 127 3.48 -4.67 1.04
CA MET A 127 3.70 -4.78 -0.40
C MET A 127 4.11 -6.19 -0.85
N GLY A 128 3.91 -6.46 -2.13
CA GLY A 128 4.49 -7.63 -2.78
C GLY A 128 5.95 -7.40 -3.19
N ALA A 129 6.68 -8.48 -3.39
CA ALA A 129 8.09 -8.50 -3.78
C ALA A 129 8.39 -7.68 -5.04
N ASP A 130 7.49 -7.68 -6.04
CA ASP A 130 7.60 -6.85 -7.26
C ASP A 130 7.61 -5.35 -6.96
N THR A 131 6.86 -4.92 -5.94
CA THR A 131 6.84 -3.54 -5.48
C THR A 131 8.06 -3.23 -4.62
N ALA A 132 8.49 -4.16 -3.75
CA ALA A 132 9.70 -4.00 -2.96
C ALA A 132 10.95 -3.81 -3.83
N SER A 133 11.10 -4.61 -4.90
CA SER A 133 12.18 -4.43 -5.88
C SER A 133 12.19 -3.02 -6.51
N ARG A 134 11.00 -2.44 -6.78
CA ARG A 134 10.92 -1.06 -7.29
C ARG A 134 11.23 -0.01 -6.23
N VAL A 135 10.81 -0.23 -4.98
CA VAL A 135 11.15 0.66 -3.85
C VAL A 135 12.66 0.70 -3.62
N LEU A 136 13.34 -0.41 -3.86
CA LEU A 136 14.79 -0.53 -3.71
C LEU A 136 15.59 -0.17 -4.98
N ASP A 137 14.92 0.19 -6.07
CA ASP A 137 15.58 0.59 -7.30
C ASP A 137 16.02 2.06 -7.22
N ALA A 138 17.32 2.25 -7.10
CA ALA A 138 17.98 3.55 -6.94
C ALA A 138 17.64 4.56 -8.05
N LYS A 139 17.20 4.12 -9.24
CA LYS A 139 16.80 5.03 -10.34
C LYS A 139 15.66 5.97 -9.97
N TYR A 140 14.77 5.56 -9.05
CA TYR A 140 13.65 6.41 -8.59
C TYR A 140 14.06 7.50 -7.60
N TYR A 141 15.31 7.46 -7.11
CA TYR A 141 15.84 8.35 -6.09
C TYR A 141 17.06 9.18 -6.56
N GLY A 142 17.39 9.11 -7.84
CA GLY A 142 18.57 9.80 -8.37
C GLY A 142 19.90 9.11 -8.07
N GLY A 143 19.89 7.86 -7.63
CA GLY A 143 21.06 7.05 -7.33
C GLY A 143 21.02 6.37 -5.96
N VAL A 144 22.10 5.67 -5.62
CA VAL A 144 22.19 4.88 -4.38
C VAL A 144 22.15 5.78 -3.14
N GLU A 145 22.77 6.94 -3.19
CA GLU A 145 22.76 7.92 -2.09
C GLU A 145 21.35 8.43 -1.82
N GLY A 146 20.59 8.80 -2.87
CA GLY A 146 19.20 9.24 -2.72
C GLY A 146 18.27 8.13 -2.23
N LEU A 147 18.51 6.86 -2.57
CA LEU A 147 17.80 5.72 -1.99
C LEU A 147 18.08 5.61 -0.49
N ALA A 148 19.35 5.73 -0.08
CA ALA A 148 19.71 5.66 1.34
C ALA A 148 19.06 6.81 2.12
N GLU A 149 19.11 8.04 1.65
CA GLU A 149 18.43 9.20 2.25
C GLU A 149 16.90 9.01 2.39
N ALA A 150 16.28 8.41 1.38
CA ALA A 150 14.85 8.12 1.40
C ALA A 150 14.51 7.07 2.47
N LEU A 151 15.32 6.02 2.61
CA LEU A 151 15.15 4.99 3.64
C LEU A 151 15.45 5.55 5.04
N ASP A 152 16.47 6.39 5.21
CA ASP A 152 16.74 7.10 6.46
C ASP A 152 15.55 7.98 6.87
N THR A 153 15.01 8.74 5.95
CA THR A 153 13.82 9.57 6.19
C THR A 153 12.61 8.73 6.64
N LEU A 154 12.39 7.57 6.03
CA LEU A 154 11.32 6.65 6.43
C LEU A 154 11.56 6.07 7.82
N ARG A 155 12.80 5.69 8.14
CA ARG A 155 13.21 5.19 9.45
C ARG A 155 12.98 6.25 10.54
N GLU A 156 13.43 7.47 10.31
CA GLU A 156 13.24 8.59 11.25
C GLU A 156 11.77 8.87 11.55
N ARG A 157 10.89 8.63 10.58
CA ARG A 157 9.42 8.73 10.75
C ARG A 157 8.81 7.47 11.38
N GLY A 158 9.62 6.51 11.78
CA GLY A 158 9.18 5.27 12.38
C GLY A 158 8.46 4.35 11.38
N CYS A 159 8.77 4.43 10.09
CA CYS A 159 8.19 3.58 9.07
C CYS A 159 9.07 2.38 8.74
N GLY A 160 8.43 1.26 8.39
CA GLY A 160 9.05 0.05 7.90
C GLY A 160 8.23 -0.55 6.75
N PHE A 161 8.54 -1.80 6.42
CA PHE A 161 7.92 -2.51 5.31
C PHE A 161 7.59 -3.94 5.72
N VAL A 162 6.46 -4.45 5.23
CA VAL A 162 6.09 -5.87 5.32
C VAL A 162 6.01 -6.40 3.88
N VAL A 163 6.87 -7.35 3.55
CA VAL A 163 7.08 -7.82 2.18
C VAL A 163 6.76 -9.31 2.06
N ALA A 164 5.95 -9.65 1.06
CA ALA A 164 5.61 -11.03 0.73
C ALA A 164 5.97 -11.36 -0.72
N GLY A 165 6.23 -12.64 -0.99
CA GLY A 165 6.40 -13.13 -2.34
C GLY A 165 5.18 -12.83 -3.22
N ARG A 166 5.40 -12.63 -4.52
CA ARG A 166 4.32 -12.31 -5.47
C ARG A 166 4.60 -12.82 -6.86
N LEU A 167 3.53 -13.22 -7.55
CA LEU A 167 3.59 -13.45 -8.99
C LEU A 167 3.78 -12.11 -9.71
N GLY A 168 4.96 -11.92 -10.31
CA GLY A 168 5.27 -10.80 -11.20
C GLY A 168 4.72 -11.03 -12.61
N GLU A 169 5.14 -10.20 -13.56
CA GLU A 169 4.67 -10.31 -14.96
C GLU A 169 5.19 -11.56 -15.67
N GLN A 170 6.37 -12.06 -15.32
CA GLN A 170 7.04 -13.20 -15.97
C GLN A 170 7.22 -14.42 -15.07
N SER A 171 7.38 -14.22 -13.77
CA SER A 171 7.64 -15.29 -12.81
C SER A 171 7.22 -14.89 -11.40
N PHE A 172 7.16 -15.86 -10.52
CA PHE A 172 7.04 -15.62 -9.09
C PHE A 172 8.35 -15.02 -8.56
N VAL A 173 8.24 -13.91 -7.84
CA VAL A 173 9.35 -13.26 -7.15
C VAL A 173 9.19 -13.52 -5.66
N ASP A 174 10.18 -14.13 -5.07
CA ASP A 174 10.26 -14.37 -3.63
C ASP A 174 10.59 -13.06 -2.86
N ALA A 175 10.11 -12.94 -1.63
CA ALA A 175 10.39 -11.76 -0.82
C ALA A 175 11.89 -11.64 -0.49
N HIS A 176 12.54 -12.75 -0.17
CA HIS A 176 13.96 -12.79 0.12
C HIS A 176 14.81 -12.34 -1.07
N GLU A 177 14.48 -12.82 -2.27
CA GLU A 177 15.14 -12.43 -3.52
C GLU A 177 14.95 -10.92 -3.80
N ALA A 178 13.72 -10.40 -3.64
CA ALA A 178 13.44 -8.99 -3.83
C ALA A 178 14.22 -8.08 -2.87
N LEU A 179 14.42 -8.54 -1.65
CA LEU A 179 15.14 -7.81 -0.59
C LEU A 179 16.66 -7.99 -0.66
N ALA A 180 17.20 -8.80 -1.56
CA ALA A 180 18.66 -8.98 -1.72
C ALA A 180 19.37 -7.67 -2.07
N SER A 181 18.67 -6.72 -2.72
CA SER A 181 19.20 -5.40 -3.06
C SER A 181 19.04 -4.35 -1.96
N ALA A 182 18.41 -4.68 -0.83
CA ALA A 182 18.28 -3.75 0.29
C ALA A 182 19.65 -3.46 0.90
N PRO A 183 19.99 -2.19 1.16
CA PRO A 183 21.23 -1.85 1.85
C PRO A 183 21.28 -2.53 3.22
N ASP A 184 22.43 -3.10 3.59
CA ASP A 184 22.60 -3.82 4.86
C ASP A 184 22.21 -2.95 6.06
N SER A 185 22.52 -1.66 6.02
CA SER A 185 22.13 -0.68 7.05
C SER A 185 20.63 -0.48 7.24
N HIS A 186 19.81 -0.94 6.28
CA HIS A 186 18.36 -0.73 6.27
C HIS A 186 17.57 -2.05 6.24
N ARG A 187 18.26 -3.19 6.31
CA ARG A 187 17.64 -4.51 6.22
C ARG A 187 16.58 -4.75 7.31
N ASP A 188 16.81 -4.23 8.49
CA ASP A 188 15.92 -4.29 9.67
C ASP A 188 14.59 -3.56 9.49
N MET A 189 14.46 -2.69 8.48
CA MET A 189 13.21 -2.03 8.12
C MET A 189 12.21 -2.95 7.42
N PHE A 190 12.65 -4.14 6.97
CA PHE A 190 11.86 -5.04 6.15
C PHE A 190 11.50 -6.31 6.92
N LEU A 191 10.22 -6.47 7.26
CA LEU A 191 9.66 -7.71 7.77
C LEU A 191 9.28 -8.58 6.57
N GLU A 192 9.94 -9.71 6.43
CA GLU A 192 9.67 -10.68 5.38
C GLU A 192 8.56 -11.65 5.82
N ILE A 193 7.60 -11.92 4.95
CA ILE A 193 6.61 -12.99 5.14
C ILE A 193 7.09 -14.20 4.34
N PRO A 194 7.62 -15.23 5.00
CA PRO A 194 8.11 -16.43 4.33
C PRO A 194 6.95 -17.23 3.71
N ASP A 195 7.26 -17.99 2.68
CA ASP A 195 6.35 -18.98 2.04
C ASP A 195 5.00 -18.45 1.56
N PHE A 196 4.83 -17.11 1.51
CA PHE A 196 3.61 -16.52 0.99
C PHE A 196 3.58 -16.61 -0.53
N ARG A 197 2.59 -17.33 -1.06
CA ARG A 197 2.38 -17.43 -2.50
C ARG A 197 0.90 -17.35 -2.85
N VAL A 198 0.55 -16.37 -3.69
CA VAL A 198 -0.79 -16.27 -4.29
C VAL A 198 -0.65 -15.89 -5.76
N ASP A 199 -1.05 -16.80 -6.62
CA ASP A 199 -0.89 -16.70 -8.08
C ASP A 199 -2.13 -16.02 -8.71
N ILE A 200 -2.46 -14.79 -8.25
CA ILE A 200 -3.56 -13.98 -8.79
C ILE A 200 -3.06 -12.55 -9.01
N SER A 201 -3.27 -12.02 -10.21
CA SER A 201 -2.98 -10.62 -10.52
C SER A 201 -4.20 -9.86 -11.04
N SER A 202 -4.30 -8.56 -10.69
CA SER A 202 -5.34 -7.67 -11.23
C SER A 202 -5.31 -7.63 -12.76
N THR A 203 -4.13 -7.75 -13.37
CA THR A 203 -3.96 -7.75 -14.84
C THR A 203 -4.63 -8.95 -15.48
N GLU A 204 -4.44 -10.17 -14.91
CA GLU A 204 -5.14 -11.36 -15.40
C GLU A 204 -6.65 -11.26 -15.23
N LEU A 205 -7.11 -10.75 -14.08
CA LEU A 205 -8.54 -10.59 -13.85
C LEU A 205 -9.18 -9.64 -14.84
N ARG A 206 -8.54 -8.51 -15.16
CA ARG A 206 -8.99 -7.59 -16.21
C ARG A 206 -8.98 -8.25 -17.59
N ALA A 207 -7.94 -9.00 -17.93
CA ALA A 207 -7.87 -9.71 -19.21
C ALA A 207 -9.00 -10.73 -19.34
N ARG A 208 -9.28 -11.50 -18.30
CA ARG A 208 -10.40 -12.47 -18.26
C ARG A 208 -11.77 -11.79 -18.35
N ALA A 209 -11.95 -10.62 -17.74
CA ALA A 209 -13.21 -9.86 -17.83
C ALA A 209 -13.45 -9.35 -19.25
N ARG A 210 -12.42 -8.79 -19.92
CA ARG A 210 -12.50 -8.33 -21.33
C ARG A 210 -12.78 -9.44 -22.31
N ALA A 211 -12.30 -10.67 -22.05
CA ALA A 211 -12.53 -11.82 -22.93
C ALA A 211 -13.96 -12.38 -22.83
N LYS A 212 -14.74 -11.97 -21.84
CA LYS A 212 -16.13 -12.40 -21.61
C LYS A 212 -17.18 -11.33 -22.02
N SER A 213 -16.71 -10.13 -22.37
CA SER A 213 -17.54 -9.03 -22.88
C SER A 213 -17.56 -9.00 -24.39
#